data_196d86f5675559e6f27775ccd828747a
#
_entry.id   196d86f5675559e6f27775ccd828747a
#
_cell.length_a   1.000
_cell.length_b   1.000
_cell.length_c   1.000
_cell.angle_alpha   90.00
_cell.angle_beta   90.00
_cell.angle_gamma   90.00
#
_symmetry.space_group_name_H-M   'P 1'
#
loop_
_entity.id
_entity.type
_entity.pdbx_description
1 polymer ?
#
loop_
_entity_poly.entity_id
_entity_poly.type
_entity_poly.pdbx_seq_one_letter_code
_entity_poly.pdbx_strand_id
1 'polypeptide(L)'
;MRRAIRELGRVLKNVRVKSLKWTEIPIESADDMVLFTQMLSDGVALDELRFDQNGHENTQAILSSVDLSKYKKLDFEDNHLRTNGRADISNLIALNSPLETLLLSSNSLNDVDAVLIAESLGHYSHLRKLDLGYNNILERGLNALIRAVNDTSSLNALSDSNHSCHLGGLHGSVINENQCENLNRIFKIHLLMAERYRSGEGNVQYLNREIVGSNSVLLAPFIIESVHRRHAAIEEGGLAYSLRDTSLLGLLYELVKDWEMPDLFSFNN
;
A
#
# COMPACT_ATOMS: atom_id res chain seq x y z
N MET A 1 33.14 18.25 6.32
CA MET A 1 31.97 17.80 5.60
C MET A 1 31.99 18.24 4.14
N ARG A 2 32.01 19.52 3.83
CA ARG A 2 31.96 20.11 2.47
C ARG A 2 32.87 19.45 1.43
N ARG A 3 34.15 19.17 1.79
CA ARG A 3 35.11 18.50 0.89
C ARG A 3 34.65 17.07 0.55
N ALA A 4 34.19 16.32 1.56
CA ALA A 4 33.71 14.96 1.37
C ALA A 4 32.52 14.91 0.42
N ILE A 5 31.53 15.81 0.61
CA ILE A 5 30.32 15.89 -0.25
C ILE A 5 30.73 16.20 -1.72
N ARG A 6 31.68 17.13 -1.93
CA ARG A 6 32.15 17.45 -3.28
C ARG A 6 32.89 16.30 -3.97
N GLU A 7 33.73 15.59 -3.22
CA GLU A 7 34.46 14.43 -3.77
C GLU A 7 33.45 13.29 -4.08
N LEU A 8 32.50 13.04 -3.17
CA LEU A 8 31.41 12.08 -3.41
C LEU A 8 30.65 12.44 -4.70
N GLY A 9 30.25 13.71 -4.86
CA GLY A 9 29.56 14.18 -6.07
C GLY A 9 30.35 13.95 -7.35
N ARG A 10 31.70 14.13 -7.32
CA ARG A 10 32.56 13.79 -8.46
C ARG A 10 32.56 12.31 -8.78
N VAL A 11 32.66 11.47 -7.75
CA VAL A 11 32.63 10.00 -7.93
C VAL A 11 31.28 9.57 -8.52
N LEU A 12 30.19 10.04 -7.97
CA LEU A 12 28.83 9.68 -8.42
C LEU A 12 28.56 10.12 -9.88
N LYS A 13 29.15 11.21 -10.35
CA LYS A 13 29.06 11.68 -11.75
C LYS A 13 29.87 10.83 -12.72
N ASN A 14 30.98 10.27 -12.27
CA ASN A 14 31.94 9.56 -13.13
C ASN A 14 31.79 8.02 -13.07
N VAL A 15 31.14 7.52 -12.05
CA VAL A 15 30.93 6.07 -11.81
C VAL A 15 29.46 5.79 -11.75
N ARG A 16 29.02 4.76 -12.45
CA ARG A 16 27.61 4.30 -12.39
C ARG A 16 27.34 3.61 -11.05
N VAL A 17 26.99 4.40 -10.05
CA VAL A 17 26.59 3.92 -8.74
C VAL A 17 25.05 3.81 -8.68
N LYS A 18 24.53 2.70 -8.20
CA LYS A 18 23.07 2.49 -8.09
C LYS A 18 22.52 2.81 -6.71
N SER A 19 23.34 2.69 -5.68
CA SER A 19 22.88 2.85 -4.29
C SER A 19 23.85 3.77 -3.53
N LEU A 20 23.29 4.73 -2.79
CA LEU A 20 24.02 5.58 -1.86
C LEU A 20 23.48 5.32 -0.45
N LYS A 21 24.40 5.05 0.48
CA LYS A 21 24.12 4.96 1.92
C LYS A 21 24.82 6.10 2.64
N TRP A 22 24.03 6.87 3.38
CA TRP A 22 24.48 7.95 4.23
C TRP A 22 23.83 7.81 5.61
N THR A 23 24.52 7.09 6.49
CA THR A 23 23.98 6.60 7.76
C THR A 23 24.75 7.17 8.93
N GLU A 24 24.09 7.69 9.95
CA GLU A 24 24.73 8.24 11.16
C GLU A 24 25.75 9.36 10.89
N ILE A 25 25.54 10.13 9.84
CA ILE A 25 26.43 11.24 9.46
C ILE A 25 25.59 12.53 9.33
N PRO A 26 25.11 13.10 10.44
CA PRO A 26 24.29 14.31 10.39
C PRO A 26 25.07 15.47 9.78
N ILE A 27 24.42 16.25 8.94
CA ILE A 27 24.98 17.42 8.28
C ILE A 27 24.57 18.64 9.10
N GLU A 28 25.49 19.16 9.92
CA GLU A 28 25.22 20.26 10.85
C GLU A 28 25.09 21.64 10.16
N SER A 29 25.81 21.83 9.05
CA SER A 29 25.83 23.09 8.33
C SER A 29 24.74 23.15 7.27
N ALA A 30 23.91 24.19 7.30
CA ALA A 30 22.90 24.44 6.26
C ALA A 30 23.51 24.52 4.86
N ASP A 31 24.66 25.18 4.72
CA ASP A 31 25.38 25.26 3.44
C ASP A 31 25.86 23.90 2.93
N ASP A 32 26.28 23.01 3.84
CA ASP A 32 26.69 21.66 3.47
C ASP A 32 25.47 20.80 3.12
N MET A 33 24.33 21.04 3.77
CA MET A 33 23.06 20.38 3.42
C MET A 33 22.56 20.81 2.04
N VAL A 34 22.63 22.10 1.70
CA VAL A 34 22.33 22.60 0.34
C VAL A 34 23.24 21.94 -0.68
N LEU A 35 24.52 21.83 -0.38
CA LEU A 35 25.48 21.18 -1.27
C LEU A 35 25.16 19.68 -1.46
N PHE A 36 24.70 19.00 -0.40
CA PHE A 36 24.32 17.60 -0.43
C PHE A 36 23.05 17.37 -1.26
N THR A 37 22.01 18.17 -1.04
CA THR A 37 20.76 18.09 -1.83
C THR A 37 21.00 18.41 -3.30
N GLN A 38 21.85 19.40 -3.59
CA GLN A 38 22.26 19.71 -4.96
C GLN A 38 23.04 18.55 -5.61
N MET A 39 23.94 17.92 -4.88
CA MET A 39 24.65 16.73 -5.35
C MET A 39 23.67 15.60 -5.73
N LEU A 40 22.65 15.34 -4.90
CA LEU A 40 21.64 14.33 -5.19
C LEU A 40 20.78 14.69 -6.41
N SER A 41 20.55 15.98 -6.66
CA SER A 41 19.74 16.48 -7.78
C SER A 41 20.52 16.51 -9.10
N ASP A 42 21.83 16.70 -9.05
CA ASP A 42 22.72 16.97 -10.21
C ASP A 42 22.98 15.74 -11.12
N GLY A 43 21.95 15.01 -11.49
CA GLY A 43 22.04 13.97 -12.54
C GLY A 43 22.69 12.66 -12.10
N VAL A 44 22.74 12.38 -10.82
CA VAL A 44 23.22 11.10 -10.30
C VAL A 44 22.20 10.01 -10.59
N ALA A 45 22.59 8.96 -11.30
CA ALA A 45 21.72 7.83 -11.65
C ALA A 45 21.66 6.83 -10.48
N LEU A 46 21.07 7.24 -9.35
CA LEU A 46 20.83 6.37 -8.20
C LEU A 46 19.45 5.75 -8.30
N ASP A 47 19.38 4.44 -8.14
CA ASP A 47 18.13 3.69 -7.95
C ASP A 47 17.69 3.70 -6.47
N GLU A 48 18.66 3.77 -5.53
CA GLU A 48 18.42 3.66 -4.09
C GLU A 48 19.15 4.75 -3.30
N LEU A 49 18.43 5.36 -2.37
CA LEU A 49 18.98 6.26 -1.36
C LEU A 49 18.61 5.74 0.03
N ARG A 50 19.61 5.45 0.86
CA ARG A 50 19.48 5.24 2.28
C ARG A 50 20.05 6.42 3.02
N PHE A 51 19.20 7.11 3.78
CA PHE A 51 19.54 8.29 4.57
C PHE A 51 18.92 8.16 5.94
N ASP A 52 19.48 7.30 6.77
CA ASP A 52 18.98 6.93 8.08
C ASP A 52 19.84 7.51 9.21
N GLN A 53 19.24 7.77 10.37
CA GLN A 53 19.91 8.30 11.57
C GLN A 53 20.63 9.63 11.36
N ASN A 54 20.04 10.53 10.60
CA ASN A 54 20.63 11.85 10.27
C ASN A 54 19.81 13.02 10.81
N GLY A 55 18.66 12.73 11.40
CA GLY A 55 17.79 13.69 12.07
C GLY A 55 16.75 14.33 11.16
N HIS A 56 15.75 14.93 11.81
CA HIS A 56 14.56 15.48 11.17
C HIS A 56 14.88 16.55 10.11
N GLU A 57 15.68 17.56 10.46
CA GLU A 57 15.93 18.71 9.58
C GLU A 57 16.61 18.31 8.28
N ASN A 58 17.58 17.42 8.35
CA ASN A 58 18.30 16.92 7.19
C ASN A 58 17.41 16.10 6.26
N THR A 59 16.60 15.21 6.83
CA THR A 59 15.65 14.41 6.06
C THR A 59 14.59 15.29 5.41
N GLN A 60 14.09 16.28 6.14
CA GLN A 60 13.13 17.24 5.64
C GLN A 60 13.71 18.07 4.47
N ALA A 61 14.96 18.48 4.55
CA ALA A 61 15.62 19.18 3.46
C ALA A 61 15.72 18.32 2.18
N ILE A 62 15.97 17.01 2.33
CA ILE A 62 15.94 16.08 1.18
C ILE A 62 14.52 15.99 0.59
N LEU A 63 13.50 15.73 1.41
CA LEU A 63 12.13 15.60 0.97
C LEU A 63 11.60 16.83 0.23
N SER A 64 12.05 18.03 0.63
CA SER A 64 11.57 19.29 0.04
C SER A 64 12.38 19.80 -1.14
N SER A 65 13.64 19.36 -1.31
CA SER A 65 14.57 19.98 -2.25
C SER A 65 15.11 19.02 -3.32
N VAL A 66 14.98 17.71 -3.13
CA VAL A 66 15.47 16.70 -4.08
C VAL A 66 14.32 16.12 -4.87
N ASP A 67 14.49 15.98 -6.18
CA ASP A 67 13.58 15.19 -6.99
C ASP A 67 13.76 13.70 -6.67
N LEU A 68 12.86 13.19 -5.83
CA LEU A 68 12.85 11.80 -5.39
C LEU A 68 12.07 10.86 -6.33
N SER A 69 11.44 11.38 -7.37
CA SER A 69 10.60 10.61 -8.29
C SER A 69 11.38 9.56 -9.11
N LYS A 70 12.69 9.67 -9.18
CA LYS A 70 13.58 8.76 -9.91
C LYS A 70 14.02 7.51 -9.14
N TYR A 71 13.85 7.51 -7.82
CA TYR A 71 14.32 6.42 -6.96
C TYR A 71 13.34 5.24 -6.92
N LYS A 72 13.87 4.02 -6.89
CA LYS A 72 13.11 2.80 -6.67
C LYS A 72 12.99 2.45 -5.19
N LYS A 73 14.02 2.81 -4.41
CA LYS A 73 14.04 2.58 -2.97
C LYS A 73 14.53 3.81 -2.24
N LEU A 74 13.74 4.22 -1.26
CA LEU A 74 14.06 5.27 -0.30
C LEU A 74 13.98 4.71 1.11
N ASP A 75 15.02 4.97 1.88
CA ASP A 75 15.15 4.54 3.26
C ASP A 75 15.47 5.78 4.11
N PHE A 76 14.49 6.21 4.90
CA PHE A 76 14.56 7.35 5.81
C PHE A 76 14.26 6.90 7.25
N GLU A 77 14.64 5.68 7.61
CA GLU A 77 14.43 5.14 8.96
C GLU A 77 15.20 5.94 10.01
N ASP A 78 14.66 5.97 11.22
CA ASP A 78 15.31 6.51 12.45
C ASP A 78 15.82 7.96 12.29
N ASN A 79 15.00 8.82 11.70
CA ASN A 79 15.33 10.24 11.53
C ASN A 79 14.53 11.19 12.42
N HIS A 80 13.65 10.69 13.28
CA HIS A 80 12.69 11.51 14.03
C HIS A 80 11.87 12.45 13.15
N LEU A 81 11.63 12.05 11.90
CA LEU A 81 10.95 12.85 10.89
C LEU A 81 9.51 13.18 11.32
N ARG A 82 9.15 14.45 11.20
CA ARG A 82 7.80 14.98 11.45
C ARG A 82 7.39 15.77 10.23
N THR A 83 6.31 15.39 9.57
CA THR A 83 5.80 16.19 8.44
C THR A 83 4.86 17.29 8.89
N ASN A 84 4.26 17.16 10.11
CA ASN A 84 3.27 18.09 10.65
C ASN A 84 2.10 18.32 9.66
N GLY A 85 1.66 17.26 8.98
CA GLY A 85 0.59 17.31 8.01
C GLY A 85 0.99 17.87 6.63
N ARG A 86 2.28 18.03 6.34
CA ARG A 86 2.73 18.36 4.99
C ARG A 86 2.65 17.15 4.08
N ALA A 87 2.32 17.41 2.83
CA ALA A 87 2.09 16.39 1.83
C ALA A 87 3.36 15.86 1.13
N ASP A 88 4.56 16.07 1.69
CA ASP A 88 5.82 15.69 1.03
C ASP A 88 5.85 14.20 0.71
N ILE A 89 5.51 13.34 1.70
CA ILE A 89 5.51 11.88 1.55
C ILE A 89 4.33 11.42 0.68
N SER A 90 3.14 11.94 0.91
CA SER A 90 1.94 11.60 0.14
C SER A 90 2.07 12.00 -1.32
N ASN A 91 2.63 13.17 -1.61
CA ASN A 91 2.92 13.60 -2.98
C ASN A 91 3.93 12.68 -3.66
N LEU A 92 4.99 12.25 -2.96
CA LEU A 92 5.97 11.31 -3.48
C LEU A 92 5.31 9.98 -3.89
N ILE A 93 4.38 9.47 -3.10
CA ILE A 93 3.62 8.25 -3.41
C ILE A 93 2.67 8.48 -4.59
N ALA A 94 1.95 9.62 -4.59
CA ALA A 94 0.95 9.96 -5.62
C ALA A 94 1.55 10.19 -7.01
N LEU A 95 2.82 10.59 -7.11
CA LEU A 95 3.51 10.81 -8.38
C LEU A 95 3.63 9.54 -9.24
N ASN A 96 3.22 8.39 -8.73
CA ASN A 96 3.30 7.10 -9.44
C ASN A 96 4.69 6.86 -10.06
N SER A 97 5.71 7.26 -9.32
CA SER A 97 7.13 7.13 -9.67
C SER A 97 7.55 5.65 -9.66
N PRO A 98 8.73 5.28 -10.14
CA PRO A 98 9.25 3.93 -10.05
C PRO A 98 9.54 3.46 -8.62
N LEU A 99 9.10 4.20 -7.60
CA LEU A 99 9.33 3.89 -6.20
C LEU A 99 8.60 2.60 -5.79
N GLU A 100 9.37 1.58 -5.49
CA GLU A 100 8.88 0.26 -5.08
C GLU A 100 8.93 0.07 -3.56
N THR A 101 9.89 0.73 -2.89
CA THR A 101 10.11 0.56 -1.45
C THR A 101 10.34 1.91 -0.78
N LEU A 102 9.53 2.19 0.25
CA LEU A 102 9.67 3.36 1.11
C LEU A 102 9.72 2.91 2.57
N LEU A 103 10.85 3.14 3.23
CA LEU A 103 11.07 2.79 4.63
C LEU A 103 11.07 4.07 5.47
N LEU A 104 10.12 4.16 6.40
CA LEU A 104 9.86 5.31 7.27
C LEU A 104 9.72 4.89 8.73
N SER A 105 10.19 3.68 9.08
CA SER A 105 10.12 3.20 10.46
C SER A 105 10.94 4.06 11.42
N SER A 106 10.61 4.03 12.70
CA SER A 106 11.31 4.78 13.77
C SER A 106 11.37 6.28 13.50
N ASN A 107 10.23 6.86 13.11
CA ASN A 107 10.05 8.29 12.92
C ASN A 107 8.97 8.85 13.88
N SER A 108 8.57 10.10 13.68
CA SER A 108 7.56 10.75 14.50
C SER A 108 6.30 11.11 13.69
N LEU A 109 5.99 10.29 12.67
CA LEU A 109 4.77 10.45 11.86
C LEU A 109 3.54 10.15 12.72
N ASN A 110 2.46 10.88 12.49
CA ASN A 110 1.23 10.78 13.27
C ASN A 110 0.02 10.41 12.41
N ASP A 111 -1.18 10.43 13.01
CA ASP A 111 -2.42 10.09 12.32
C ASP A 111 -2.73 10.98 11.11
N VAL A 112 -2.34 12.26 11.14
CA VAL A 112 -2.56 13.16 10.00
C VAL A 112 -1.71 12.73 8.82
N ASP A 113 -0.44 12.40 9.08
CA ASP A 113 0.49 11.90 8.07
C ASP A 113 0.01 10.57 7.49
N ALA A 114 -0.45 9.66 8.36
CA ALA A 114 -0.99 8.36 7.96
C ALA A 114 -2.23 8.47 7.06
N VAL A 115 -3.13 9.41 7.35
CA VAL A 115 -4.32 9.67 6.52
C VAL A 115 -3.90 10.19 5.13
N LEU A 116 -2.98 11.15 5.06
CA LEU A 116 -2.48 11.67 3.78
C LEU A 116 -1.76 10.59 2.96
N ILE A 117 -0.99 9.72 3.60
CA ILE A 117 -0.35 8.57 2.97
C ILE A 117 -1.42 7.60 2.44
N ALA A 118 -2.43 7.28 3.24
CA ALA A 118 -3.51 6.38 2.86
C ALA A 118 -4.26 6.89 1.61
N GLU A 119 -4.60 8.17 1.58
CA GLU A 119 -5.25 8.82 0.43
C GLU A 119 -4.39 8.75 -0.85
N SER A 120 -3.07 8.79 -0.72
CA SER A 120 -2.15 8.76 -1.85
C SER A 120 -1.82 7.36 -2.37
N LEU A 121 -2.10 6.30 -1.60
CA LEU A 121 -1.79 4.92 -1.99
C LEU A 121 -2.53 4.44 -3.24
N GLY A 122 -3.72 4.99 -3.56
CA GLY A 122 -4.50 4.76 -4.78
C GLY A 122 -4.39 3.37 -5.43
N HIS A 123 -5.15 3.13 -6.48
CA HIS A 123 -5.23 1.79 -7.13
C HIS A 123 -3.99 1.40 -7.94
N TYR A 124 -3.21 2.38 -8.41
CA TYR A 124 -2.14 2.17 -9.40
C TYR A 124 -0.75 2.49 -8.86
N SER A 125 -0.58 2.49 -7.54
CA SER A 125 0.73 2.72 -6.94
C SER A 125 1.73 1.62 -7.33
N HIS A 126 2.92 2.02 -7.77
CA HIS A 126 4.05 1.11 -7.96
C HIS A 126 4.66 0.68 -6.62
N LEU A 127 4.31 1.36 -5.55
CA LEU A 127 4.83 1.08 -4.22
C LEU A 127 4.39 -0.31 -3.77
N ARG A 128 5.36 -1.17 -3.52
CA ARG A 128 5.16 -2.56 -3.08
C ARG A 128 5.39 -2.74 -1.59
N LYS A 129 6.26 -1.91 -1.01
CA LYS A 129 6.57 -1.96 0.42
C LYS A 129 6.59 -0.56 1.01
N LEU A 130 5.77 -0.35 2.04
CA LEU A 130 5.76 0.83 2.88
C LEU A 130 5.93 0.40 4.34
N ASP A 131 7.03 0.79 4.99
CA ASP A 131 7.28 0.49 6.40
C ASP A 131 7.05 1.75 7.25
N LEU A 132 6.11 1.67 8.16
CA LEU A 132 5.69 2.75 9.07
C LEU A 132 5.85 2.36 10.54
N GLY A 133 6.60 1.30 10.84
CA GLY A 133 6.81 0.81 12.20
C GLY A 133 7.39 1.87 13.13
N TYR A 134 7.08 1.75 14.43
CA TYR A 134 7.63 2.65 15.47
C TYR A 134 7.43 4.14 15.17
N ASN A 135 6.23 4.52 14.71
CA ASN A 135 5.77 5.89 14.54
C ASN A 135 4.67 6.22 15.57
N ASN A 136 4.20 7.45 15.59
CA ASN A 136 3.14 7.92 16.47
C ASN A 136 1.74 7.76 15.83
N ILE A 137 1.57 6.73 15.01
CA ILE A 137 0.31 6.42 14.31
C ILE A 137 -0.59 5.67 15.29
N LEU A 138 -1.75 6.24 15.58
CA LEU A 138 -2.76 5.70 16.45
C LEU A 138 -3.92 5.12 15.64
N GLU A 139 -5.03 4.86 16.30
CA GLU A 139 -6.18 4.15 15.72
C GLU A 139 -6.74 4.82 14.45
N ARG A 140 -6.83 6.14 14.42
CA ARG A 140 -7.37 6.88 13.26
C ARG A 140 -6.48 6.70 12.03
N GLY A 141 -5.19 6.87 12.17
CA GLY A 141 -4.22 6.73 11.09
C GLY A 141 -4.10 5.29 10.63
N LEU A 142 -4.07 4.35 11.60
CA LEU A 142 -4.04 2.92 11.34
C LEU A 142 -5.26 2.48 10.52
N ASN A 143 -6.47 2.89 10.91
CA ASN A 143 -7.70 2.56 10.19
C ASN A 143 -7.72 3.13 8.77
N ALA A 144 -7.19 4.33 8.56
CA ALA A 144 -7.07 4.91 7.22
C ALA A 144 -6.13 4.09 6.33
N LEU A 145 -4.96 3.71 6.84
CA LEU A 145 -3.99 2.88 6.12
C LEU A 145 -4.54 1.48 5.79
N ILE A 146 -5.21 0.85 6.76
CA ILE A 146 -5.86 -0.46 6.54
C ILE A 146 -6.92 -0.35 5.43
N ARG A 147 -7.78 0.66 5.48
CA ARG A 147 -8.79 0.86 4.43
C ARG A 147 -8.18 1.10 3.06
N ALA A 148 -7.09 1.82 2.98
CA ALA A 148 -6.41 2.06 1.70
C ALA A 148 -5.96 0.75 1.02
N VAL A 149 -5.60 -0.28 1.78
CA VAL A 149 -5.15 -1.58 1.24
C VAL A 149 -6.18 -2.70 1.37
N ASN A 150 -7.17 -2.57 2.25
CA ASN A 150 -8.17 -3.61 2.53
C ASN A 150 -9.48 -3.03 3.10
N ASP A 151 -10.25 -2.30 2.31
CA ASP A 151 -11.53 -1.75 2.74
C ASP A 151 -12.65 -2.79 2.64
N THR A 152 -12.99 -3.40 3.78
CA THR A 152 -14.03 -4.43 3.87
C THR A 152 -15.45 -3.87 4.01
N SER A 153 -15.65 -2.56 3.89
CA SER A 153 -16.97 -1.93 4.01
C SER A 153 -17.93 -2.36 2.92
N SER A 154 -17.41 -2.64 1.72
CA SER A 154 -18.16 -3.20 0.60
C SER A 154 -17.24 -3.95 -0.37
N LEU A 155 -17.82 -4.78 -1.26
CA LEU A 155 -17.04 -5.43 -2.33
C LEU A 155 -16.43 -4.42 -3.30
N ASN A 156 -17.14 -3.32 -3.58
CA ASN A 156 -16.62 -2.23 -4.40
C ASN A 156 -15.43 -1.55 -3.71
N ALA A 157 -15.59 -1.15 -2.45
CA ALA A 157 -14.51 -0.54 -1.68
C ALA A 157 -13.28 -1.46 -1.60
N LEU A 158 -13.50 -2.75 -1.34
CA LEU A 158 -12.44 -3.74 -1.33
C LEU A 158 -11.77 -3.90 -2.70
N SER A 159 -12.56 -3.97 -3.77
CA SER A 159 -12.06 -4.05 -5.15
C SER A 159 -11.23 -2.82 -5.52
N ASP A 160 -11.60 -1.68 -4.96
CA ASP A 160 -10.95 -0.40 -5.21
C ASP A 160 -9.74 -0.12 -4.30
N SER A 161 -9.49 -0.95 -3.30
CA SER A 161 -8.32 -0.86 -2.43
C SER A 161 -7.02 -1.13 -3.18
N ASN A 162 -5.90 -0.68 -2.61
CA ASN A 162 -4.58 -1.01 -3.14
C ASN A 162 -4.23 -2.48 -2.87
N HIS A 163 -3.96 -3.24 -3.92
CA HIS A 163 -3.63 -4.66 -3.86
C HIS A 163 -2.14 -4.96 -4.08
N SER A 164 -1.30 -3.96 -4.20
CA SER A 164 0.12 -4.11 -4.49
C SER A 164 1.03 -3.70 -3.34
N CYS A 165 0.59 -2.79 -2.46
CA CYS A 165 1.40 -2.27 -1.38
C CYS A 165 1.28 -3.13 -0.12
N HIS A 166 2.42 -3.60 0.38
CA HIS A 166 2.54 -4.24 1.69
C HIS A 166 2.86 -3.19 2.75
N LEU A 167 2.01 -3.09 3.78
CA LEU A 167 2.23 -2.22 4.93
C LEU A 167 3.00 -2.96 6.01
N GLY A 168 4.22 -2.48 6.33
CA GLY A 168 5.08 -3.03 7.38
C GLY A 168 5.02 -2.25 8.68
N GLY A 169 5.38 -2.94 9.79
CA GLY A 169 5.63 -2.31 11.07
C GLY A 169 4.42 -1.79 11.85
N LEU A 170 3.21 -1.97 11.35
CA LEU A 170 1.99 -1.53 12.03
C LEU A 170 1.48 -2.64 12.97
N HIS A 171 1.10 -2.26 14.20
CA HIS A 171 0.54 -3.19 15.17
C HIS A 171 -0.95 -3.42 14.94
N GLY A 172 -1.36 -4.68 14.79
CA GLY A 172 -2.77 -5.07 14.71
C GLY A 172 -2.96 -6.42 14.00
N SER A 173 -3.91 -7.22 14.49
CA SER A 173 -4.21 -8.55 13.95
C SER A 173 -4.68 -8.54 12.49
N VAL A 174 -5.24 -7.42 12.04
CA VAL A 174 -5.75 -7.24 10.67
C VAL A 174 -4.63 -7.15 9.62
N ILE A 175 -3.41 -6.77 10.05
CA ILE A 175 -2.28 -6.59 9.13
C ILE A 175 -1.60 -7.92 8.83
N ASN A 176 -1.69 -8.89 9.74
CA ASN A 176 -1.13 -10.22 9.50
C ASN A 176 -1.79 -10.94 8.31
N GLU A 177 -3.05 -10.65 7.99
CA GLU A 177 -3.72 -11.20 6.82
C GLU A 177 -3.23 -10.56 5.51
N ASN A 178 -2.77 -9.30 5.55
CA ASN A 178 -2.17 -8.60 4.41
C ASN A 178 -0.66 -8.88 4.26
N GLN A 179 -0.01 -9.53 5.22
CA GLN A 179 1.41 -9.89 5.14
C GLN A 179 1.69 -11.07 4.18
N CYS A 180 0.66 -11.79 3.76
CA CYS A 180 0.83 -12.75 2.68
C CYS A 180 1.04 -12.01 1.36
N GLU A 181 2.24 -12.09 0.80
CA GLU A 181 2.62 -11.50 -0.49
C GLU A 181 1.68 -11.85 -1.66
N ASN A 182 0.78 -12.81 -1.45
CA ASN A 182 -0.17 -13.34 -2.43
C ASN A 182 -1.62 -12.87 -2.26
N LEU A 183 -1.91 -11.92 -1.37
CA LEU A 183 -3.28 -11.40 -1.19
C LEU A 183 -3.66 -10.44 -2.31
N ASN A 184 -3.88 -11.00 -3.50
CA ASN A 184 -4.43 -10.25 -4.63
C ASN A 184 -5.92 -9.90 -4.40
N ARG A 185 -6.47 -9.03 -5.26
CA ARG A 185 -7.87 -8.59 -5.24
C ARG A 185 -8.87 -9.76 -5.08
N ILE A 186 -8.71 -10.80 -5.86
CA ILE A 186 -9.61 -11.97 -5.88
C ILE A 186 -9.63 -12.67 -4.53
N PHE A 187 -8.46 -12.87 -3.94
CA PHE A 187 -8.35 -13.54 -2.65
C PHE A 187 -8.97 -12.72 -1.51
N LYS A 188 -8.78 -11.40 -1.49
CA LYS A 188 -9.41 -10.49 -0.52
C LYS A 188 -10.95 -10.52 -0.65
N ILE A 189 -11.49 -10.50 -1.85
CA ILE A 189 -12.93 -10.65 -2.11
C ILE A 189 -13.43 -11.99 -1.58
N HIS A 190 -12.70 -13.07 -1.85
CA HIS A 190 -13.03 -14.40 -1.33
C HIS A 190 -13.08 -14.41 0.20
N LEU A 191 -12.09 -13.84 0.88
CA LEU A 191 -12.07 -13.78 2.35
C LEU A 191 -13.26 -13.01 2.90
N LEU A 192 -13.57 -11.84 2.36
CA LEU A 192 -14.71 -11.03 2.78
C LEU A 192 -16.03 -11.79 2.61
N MET A 193 -16.23 -12.45 1.48
CA MET A 193 -17.42 -13.25 1.23
C MET A 193 -17.51 -14.45 2.19
N ALA A 194 -16.39 -15.11 2.48
CA ALA A 194 -16.35 -16.23 3.40
C ALA A 194 -16.63 -15.80 4.86
N GLU A 195 -16.19 -14.61 5.25
CA GLU A 195 -16.46 -14.05 6.57
C GLU A 195 -17.93 -13.68 6.75
N ARG A 196 -18.53 -13.01 5.77
CA ARG A 196 -19.96 -12.67 5.75
C ARG A 196 -20.84 -13.94 5.82
N TYR A 197 -20.42 -15.01 5.14
CA TYR A 197 -21.11 -16.29 5.21
C TYR A 197 -21.01 -16.92 6.60
N ARG A 198 -19.85 -16.87 7.24
CA ARG A 198 -19.62 -17.41 8.60
C ARG A 198 -20.41 -16.66 9.67
N SER A 199 -20.59 -15.35 9.51
CA SER A 199 -21.37 -14.53 10.45
C SER A 199 -22.87 -14.82 10.42
N GLY A 200 -23.35 -15.66 9.48
CA GLY A 200 -24.75 -16.02 9.34
C GLY A 200 -25.62 -14.94 8.67
N GLU A 201 -25.02 -13.83 8.27
CA GLU A 201 -25.74 -12.72 7.64
C GLU A 201 -26.04 -12.96 6.16
N GLY A 202 -25.36 -13.94 5.55
CA GLY A 202 -25.49 -14.27 4.13
C GLY A 202 -24.96 -13.19 3.19
N ASN A 203 -24.49 -13.59 2.01
CA ASN A 203 -23.92 -12.63 1.06
C ASN A 203 -24.98 -11.87 0.25
N VAL A 204 -26.18 -12.43 0.08
CA VAL A 204 -27.20 -11.89 -0.82
C VAL A 204 -27.64 -10.48 -0.46
N GLN A 205 -27.91 -10.22 0.82
CA GLN A 205 -28.32 -8.88 1.27
C GLN A 205 -27.23 -7.83 1.08
N TYR A 206 -25.96 -8.21 1.17
CA TYR A 206 -24.84 -7.31 0.87
C TYR A 206 -24.70 -7.08 -0.63
N LEU A 207 -24.78 -8.15 -1.42
CA LEU A 207 -24.69 -8.07 -2.88
C LEU A 207 -25.81 -7.20 -3.46
N ASN A 208 -27.05 -7.35 -3.00
CA ASN A 208 -28.18 -6.53 -3.45
C ASN A 208 -28.00 -5.03 -3.13
N ARG A 209 -27.25 -4.68 -2.08
CA ARG A 209 -26.96 -3.28 -1.74
C ARG A 209 -25.74 -2.73 -2.48
N GLU A 210 -24.75 -3.56 -2.70
CA GLU A 210 -23.44 -3.14 -3.21
C GLU A 210 -23.36 -3.17 -4.72
N ILE A 211 -24.13 -4.07 -5.35
CA ILE A 211 -24.13 -4.24 -6.81
C ILE A 211 -25.38 -3.55 -7.40
N VAL A 212 -25.42 -2.24 -7.22
CA VAL A 212 -26.43 -1.39 -7.86
C VAL A 212 -25.74 -0.55 -8.94
N GLY A 213 -26.22 -0.65 -10.19
CA GLY A 213 -25.73 0.16 -11.31
C GLY A 213 -24.61 -0.49 -12.14
N SER A 214 -23.91 0.32 -12.93
CA SER A 214 -22.94 -0.11 -13.96
C SER A 214 -21.74 -0.92 -13.41
N ASN A 215 -21.44 -0.85 -12.11
CA ASN A 215 -20.32 -1.57 -11.51
C ASN A 215 -20.60 -3.06 -11.26
N SER A 216 -21.87 -3.48 -11.30
CA SER A 216 -22.27 -4.88 -11.09
C SER A 216 -21.61 -5.83 -12.09
N VAL A 217 -21.54 -5.44 -13.35
CA VAL A 217 -20.96 -6.24 -14.42
C VAL A 217 -19.44 -6.42 -14.24
N LEU A 218 -18.76 -5.39 -13.70
CA LEU A 218 -17.32 -5.44 -13.46
C LEU A 218 -16.93 -6.36 -12.29
N LEU A 219 -17.79 -6.49 -11.29
CA LEU A 219 -17.54 -7.33 -10.12
C LEU A 219 -17.95 -8.79 -10.31
N ALA A 220 -18.92 -9.08 -11.18
CA ALA A 220 -19.42 -10.44 -11.38
C ALA A 220 -18.31 -11.47 -11.68
N PRO A 221 -17.33 -11.23 -12.57
CA PRO A 221 -16.25 -12.17 -12.80
C PRO A 221 -15.43 -12.48 -11.55
N PHE A 222 -15.16 -11.49 -10.70
CA PHE A 222 -14.39 -11.67 -9.47
C PHE A 222 -15.15 -12.48 -8.42
N ILE A 223 -16.46 -12.28 -8.34
CA ILE A 223 -17.33 -13.04 -7.45
C ILE A 223 -17.38 -14.51 -7.89
N ILE A 224 -17.60 -14.77 -9.18
CA ILE A 224 -17.62 -16.12 -9.74
C ILE A 224 -16.26 -16.81 -9.54
N GLU A 225 -15.17 -16.15 -9.82
CA GLU A 225 -13.82 -16.68 -9.60
C GLU A 225 -13.54 -16.96 -8.12
N SER A 226 -13.99 -16.08 -7.21
CA SER A 226 -13.91 -16.29 -5.76
C SER A 226 -14.64 -17.55 -5.33
N VAL A 227 -15.87 -17.78 -5.82
CA VAL A 227 -16.66 -18.98 -5.56
C VAL A 227 -15.97 -20.23 -6.08
N HIS A 228 -15.43 -20.17 -7.30
CA HIS A 228 -14.71 -21.30 -7.91
C HIS A 228 -13.44 -21.67 -7.15
N ARG A 229 -12.61 -20.70 -6.77
CA ARG A 229 -11.39 -20.93 -5.99
C ARG A 229 -11.70 -21.54 -4.61
N ARG A 230 -12.76 -21.10 -3.98
CA ARG A 230 -13.20 -21.68 -2.70
C ARG A 230 -13.53 -23.15 -2.85
N HIS A 231 -14.25 -23.53 -3.91
CA HIS A 231 -14.58 -24.93 -4.17
C HIS A 231 -13.33 -25.78 -4.38
N ALA A 232 -12.39 -25.33 -5.22
CA ALA A 232 -11.13 -26.01 -5.45
C ALA A 232 -10.32 -26.19 -4.16
N ALA A 233 -10.23 -25.18 -3.32
CA ALA A 233 -9.53 -25.24 -2.03
C ALA A 233 -10.18 -26.21 -1.02
N ILE A 234 -11.50 -26.38 -1.09
CA ILE A 234 -12.24 -27.39 -0.27
C ILE A 234 -11.94 -28.79 -0.77
N GLU A 235 -11.92 -29.02 -2.08
CA GLU A 235 -11.59 -30.31 -2.68
C GLU A 235 -10.14 -30.75 -2.39
N GLU A 236 -9.20 -29.80 -2.41
CA GLU A 236 -7.78 -30.05 -2.09
C GLU A 236 -7.52 -30.23 -0.58
N GLY A 237 -8.54 -30.13 0.28
CA GLY A 237 -8.41 -30.35 1.73
C GLY A 237 -7.71 -29.22 2.49
N GLY A 238 -7.47 -28.08 1.84
CA GLY A 238 -6.68 -26.97 2.38
C GLY A 238 -7.43 -25.99 3.29
N LEU A 239 -8.74 -26.03 3.37
CA LEU A 239 -9.56 -25.13 4.20
C LEU A 239 -10.20 -25.84 5.40
N ALA A 240 -10.27 -25.13 6.52
CA ALA A 240 -10.80 -25.64 7.79
C ALA A 240 -12.19 -26.26 7.67
N TYR A 241 -12.44 -27.26 8.50
CA TYR A 241 -13.63 -28.11 8.55
C TYR A 241 -15.00 -27.40 8.48
N SER A 242 -15.08 -26.14 8.87
CA SER A 242 -16.33 -25.36 8.90
C SER A 242 -16.87 -24.92 7.52
N LEU A 243 -16.11 -25.15 6.44
CA LEU A 243 -16.48 -24.75 5.09
C LEU A 243 -16.93 -25.92 4.19
N ARG A 244 -16.92 -27.15 4.71
CA ARG A 244 -17.20 -28.37 3.93
C ARG A 244 -18.66 -28.55 3.53
N ASP A 245 -19.60 -27.86 4.20
CA ASP A 245 -21.03 -28.11 4.03
C ASP A 245 -21.71 -27.35 2.88
N THR A 246 -20.95 -26.55 2.12
CA THR A 246 -21.52 -25.77 1.01
C THR A 246 -21.01 -26.26 -0.33
N SER A 247 -21.88 -26.87 -1.13
CA SER A 247 -21.56 -27.23 -2.51
C SER A 247 -21.40 -25.96 -3.36
N LEU A 248 -20.56 -26.02 -4.40
CA LEU A 248 -20.37 -24.92 -5.38
C LEU A 248 -21.71 -24.42 -5.94
N LEU A 249 -22.60 -25.37 -6.30
CA LEU A 249 -23.95 -25.08 -6.78
C LEU A 249 -24.83 -24.41 -5.74
N GLY A 250 -24.72 -24.81 -4.47
CA GLY A 250 -25.43 -24.17 -3.37
C GLY A 250 -25.00 -22.73 -3.17
N LEU A 251 -23.70 -22.47 -3.25
CA LEU A 251 -23.16 -21.11 -3.09
C LEU A 251 -23.49 -20.21 -4.29
N LEU A 252 -23.43 -20.74 -5.51
CA LEU A 252 -23.88 -20.05 -6.71
C LEU A 252 -25.38 -19.79 -6.67
N TYR A 253 -26.16 -20.77 -6.24
CA TYR A 253 -27.61 -20.63 -6.09
C TYR A 253 -27.94 -19.54 -5.05
N GLU A 254 -27.31 -19.55 -3.87
CA GLU A 254 -27.47 -18.52 -2.86
C GLU A 254 -27.09 -17.12 -3.35
N LEU A 255 -26.06 -17.02 -4.18
CA LEU A 255 -25.63 -15.76 -4.78
C LEU A 255 -26.58 -15.25 -5.86
N VAL A 256 -27.24 -16.12 -6.60
CA VAL A 256 -27.99 -15.76 -7.83
C VAL A 256 -29.50 -15.78 -7.62
N LYS A 257 -30.05 -16.58 -6.67
CA LYS A 257 -31.50 -16.78 -6.50
C LYS A 257 -32.30 -15.50 -6.24
N ASP A 258 -31.70 -14.57 -5.50
CA ASP A 258 -32.33 -13.29 -5.13
C ASP A 258 -31.56 -12.09 -5.73
N TRP A 259 -30.68 -12.36 -6.67
CA TRP A 259 -29.85 -11.33 -7.27
C TRP A 259 -30.60 -10.71 -8.46
N GLU A 260 -31.19 -9.57 -8.22
CA GLU A 260 -31.79 -8.75 -9.26
C GLU A 260 -30.65 -8.08 -10.09
N MET A 261 -30.15 -8.79 -11.09
CA MET A 261 -29.20 -8.28 -12.07
C MET A 261 -29.83 -8.21 -13.46
N PRO A 262 -30.74 -7.26 -13.70
CA PRO A 262 -31.37 -7.11 -15.03
C PRO A 262 -30.31 -6.88 -16.13
N ASP A 263 -29.20 -6.21 -15.82
CA ASP A 263 -28.17 -5.82 -16.77
C ASP A 263 -27.25 -6.97 -17.21
N LEU A 264 -27.11 -8.04 -16.41
CA LEU A 264 -26.34 -9.23 -16.81
C LEU A 264 -27.05 -10.06 -17.89
N PHE A 265 -28.35 -9.91 -17.99
CA PHE A 265 -29.20 -10.66 -18.92
C PHE A 265 -29.83 -9.76 -19.99
N SER A 266 -29.60 -8.46 -19.97
CA SER A 266 -29.96 -7.58 -21.07
C SER A 266 -28.96 -7.72 -22.20
N PHE A 267 -29.16 -8.72 -23.04
CA PHE A 267 -28.50 -8.76 -24.34
C PHE A 267 -29.08 -7.61 -25.16
N ASN A 268 -28.33 -6.54 -25.34
CA ASN A 268 -28.67 -5.56 -26.38
C ASN A 268 -28.62 -6.26 -27.73
N ASN A 269 -29.78 -6.47 -28.30
CA ASN A 269 -29.94 -6.82 -29.72
C ASN A 269 -29.49 -5.69 -30.60
#